data_daef72cf574ae8cfcfc6f18e62475b96
#
_entry.id   daef72cf574ae8cfcfc6f18e62475b96
#
_cell.length_a   1.000
_cell.length_b   1.000
_cell.length_c   1.000
_cell.angle_alpha   90.00
_cell.angle_beta   90.00
_cell.angle_gamma   90.00
#
_symmetry.space_group_name_H-M   'P 1'
#
loop_
_entity.id
_entity.type
_entity.pdbx_description
1 polymer ?
#
loop_
_entity_poly.entity_id
_entity_poly.type
_entity_poly.pdbx_seq_one_letter_code
_entity_poly.pdbx_strand_id
1 'polypeptide(L)'
;MSNYQVSVIIPAAGRAVRFASPQSKILAELAGRPMIFQTLSRFLPLECVRQIIVAMGPNEMAVIGAEYSDHLADKRIQLVGGGDRRCDTVAGAVARVAGGIDLIAVHDAARPLVDGEVIERAFQGAVEHGAALAAIPVYDTIKRADKDNRVMATVSRKDLYCMQTPQVFEANLLRTAIAQWDGSTITDDAQWIEAIGHPVHLVLGSRRNFKVTTTEDLALAERLW
;
A
#
# COMPACT_ATOMS: atom_id res chain seq x y z
N MET A 1 2.88 -21.82 -12.51
CA MET A 1 3.25 -21.52 -11.09
C MET A 1 4.26 -20.39 -11.14
N SER A 2 4.02 -19.33 -10.38
CA SER A 2 4.96 -18.20 -10.30
C SER A 2 6.28 -18.67 -9.71
N ASN A 3 7.38 -18.38 -10.38
CA ASN A 3 8.71 -18.84 -9.96
C ASN A 3 9.40 -17.88 -8.97
N TYR A 4 8.61 -17.03 -8.29
CA TYR A 4 9.07 -16.00 -7.35
C TYR A 4 8.27 -16.03 -6.04
N GLN A 5 8.91 -15.60 -4.94
CA GLN A 5 8.31 -15.50 -3.60
C GLN A 5 8.12 -14.04 -3.20
N VAL A 6 6.96 -13.72 -2.65
CA VAL A 6 6.56 -12.34 -2.33
C VAL A 6 6.36 -12.19 -0.82
N SER A 7 6.89 -11.10 -0.25
CA SER A 7 6.47 -10.56 1.04
C SER A 7 5.59 -9.33 0.80
N VAL A 8 4.40 -9.31 1.39
CA VAL A 8 3.50 -8.17 1.33
C VAL A 8 3.62 -7.37 2.61
N ILE A 9 3.86 -6.06 2.49
CA ILE A 9 3.88 -5.12 3.61
C ILE A 9 2.60 -4.29 3.56
N ILE A 10 1.86 -4.28 4.67
CA ILE A 10 0.64 -3.49 4.86
C ILE A 10 0.91 -2.42 5.92
N PRO A 11 1.31 -1.19 5.53
CA PRO A 11 1.47 -0.08 6.48
C PRO A 11 0.10 0.38 6.99
N ALA A 12 -0.14 0.23 8.27
CA ALA A 12 -1.40 0.45 8.96
C ALA A 12 -1.28 1.36 10.22
N ALA A 13 -0.11 1.97 10.47
CA ALA A 13 0.15 2.81 11.64
C ALA A 13 -0.28 4.29 11.47
N GLY A 14 -0.75 4.70 10.29
CA GLY A 14 -1.07 6.10 10.01
C GLY A 14 -2.28 6.62 10.78
N ARG A 15 -2.16 7.81 11.38
CA ARG A 15 -3.30 8.52 12.01
C ARG A 15 -4.29 8.95 10.91
N ALA A 16 -5.50 8.43 10.96
CA ALA A 16 -6.56 8.71 9.98
C ALA A 16 -7.27 10.06 10.27
N VAL A 17 -6.55 11.18 10.20
CA VAL A 17 -7.05 12.52 10.54
C VAL A 17 -8.31 12.91 9.75
N ARG A 18 -8.47 12.41 8.54
CA ARG A 18 -9.62 12.71 7.66
C ARG A 18 -10.80 11.75 7.82
N PHE A 19 -10.64 10.69 8.57
CA PHE A 19 -11.70 9.72 8.81
C PHE A 19 -12.42 10.13 10.10
N ALA A 20 -13.62 10.72 9.96
CA ALA A 20 -14.41 11.26 11.07
C ALA A 20 -15.05 10.13 11.91
N SER A 21 -14.24 9.29 12.55
CA SER A 21 -14.69 8.21 13.43
C SER A 21 -13.76 8.13 14.66
N PRO A 22 -14.27 7.83 15.85
CA PRO A 22 -13.44 7.53 17.01
C PRO A 22 -12.66 6.20 16.87
N GLN A 23 -13.12 5.30 16.00
CA GLN A 23 -12.42 4.07 15.68
C GLN A 23 -11.32 4.30 14.64
N SER A 24 -10.24 3.52 14.75
CA SER A 24 -9.22 3.49 13.69
C SER A 24 -9.84 3.08 12.35
N LYS A 25 -9.54 3.85 11.31
CA LYS A 25 -10.07 3.63 9.95
C LYS A 25 -9.90 2.20 9.45
N ILE A 26 -8.78 1.55 9.76
CA ILE A 26 -8.49 0.19 9.29
C ILE A 26 -9.37 -0.86 9.97
N LEU A 27 -9.96 -0.51 11.12
CA LEU A 27 -10.92 -1.33 11.87
C LEU A 27 -12.37 -1.02 11.50
N ALA A 28 -12.63 0.01 10.67
CA ALA A 28 -13.97 0.29 10.17
C ALA A 28 -14.50 -0.93 9.39
N GLU A 29 -15.76 -1.27 9.63
CA GLU A 29 -16.41 -2.42 9.01
C GLU A 29 -16.64 -2.20 7.52
N LEU A 30 -16.30 -3.20 6.72
CA LEU A 30 -16.58 -3.29 5.30
C LEU A 30 -17.07 -4.73 5.01
N ALA A 31 -18.28 -4.88 4.51
CA ALA A 31 -18.90 -6.18 4.23
C ALA A 31 -18.79 -7.15 5.42
N GLY A 32 -19.19 -6.70 6.62
CA GLY A 32 -19.26 -7.51 7.83
C GLY A 32 -17.91 -7.85 8.49
N ARG A 33 -16.79 -7.23 8.06
CA ARG A 33 -15.45 -7.46 8.64
C ARG A 33 -14.63 -6.17 8.64
N PRO A 34 -13.68 -5.98 9.60
CA PRO A 34 -12.76 -4.86 9.54
C PRO A 34 -12.03 -4.77 8.21
N MET A 35 -11.92 -3.55 7.66
CA MET A 35 -11.35 -3.27 6.34
C MET A 35 -9.94 -3.85 6.15
N ILE A 36 -9.13 -3.89 7.21
CA ILE A 36 -7.78 -4.48 7.16
C ILE A 36 -7.84 -5.95 6.72
N PHE A 37 -8.79 -6.74 7.23
CA PHE A 37 -8.92 -8.16 6.87
C PHE A 37 -9.48 -8.34 5.46
N GLN A 38 -10.29 -7.40 4.98
CA GLN A 38 -10.71 -7.38 3.59
C GLN A 38 -9.53 -7.11 2.65
N THR A 39 -8.63 -6.22 3.05
CA THR A 39 -7.38 -5.99 2.30
C THR A 39 -6.47 -7.22 2.32
N LEU A 40 -6.27 -7.85 3.48
CA LEU A 40 -5.45 -9.08 3.60
C LEU A 40 -6.00 -10.21 2.73
N SER A 41 -7.34 -10.35 2.66
CA SER A 41 -8.00 -11.40 1.88
C SER A 41 -7.69 -11.35 0.38
N ARG A 42 -7.18 -10.22 -0.14
CA ARG A 42 -6.77 -10.07 -1.55
C ARG A 42 -5.43 -10.74 -1.84
N PHE A 43 -4.58 -10.89 -0.82
CA PHE A 43 -3.23 -11.46 -0.97
C PHE A 43 -3.13 -12.90 -0.47
N LEU A 44 -3.94 -13.28 0.52
CA LEU A 44 -3.92 -14.61 1.12
C LEU A 44 -4.12 -15.77 0.14
N PRO A 45 -4.97 -15.69 -0.91
CA PRO A 45 -5.15 -16.77 -1.89
C PRO A 45 -3.96 -16.96 -2.83
N LEU A 46 -3.00 -16.01 -2.87
CA LEU A 46 -1.89 -16.04 -3.80
C LEU A 46 -0.77 -16.96 -3.28
N GLU A 47 -0.51 -18.05 -3.99
CA GLU A 47 0.49 -19.04 -3.59
C GLU A 47 1.92 -18.49 -3.53
N CYS A 48 2.26 -17.49 -4.36
CA CYS A 48 3.56 -16.84 -4.33
C CYS A 48 3.77 -15.97 -3.09
N VAL A 49 2.70 -15.58 -2.36
CA VAL A 49 2.81 -14.79 -1.14
C VAL A 49 3.20 -15.69 0.03
N ARG A 50 4.43 -15.52 0.52
CA ARG A 50 5.01 -16.33 1.62
C ARG A 50 4.97 -15.63 2.97
N GLN A 51 4.86 -14.31 2.98
CA GLN A 51 4.85 -13.50 4.19
C GLN A 51 3.94 -12.29 3.99
N ILE A 52 3.21 -11.91 5.03
CA ILE A 52 2.44 -10.67 5.09
C ILE A 52 2.78 -9.97 6.40
N ILE A 53 3.42 -8.82 6.31
CA ILE A 53 3.79 -8.00 7.46
C ILE A 53 2.80 -6.85 7.58
N VAL A 54 2.03 -6.83 8.66
CA VAL A 54 1.10 -5.74 8.97
C VAL A 54 1.73 -4.85 10.02
N ALA A 55 2.14 -3.65 9.61
CA ALA A 55 2.80 -2.69 10.50
C ALA A 55 1.79 -1.66 11.00
N MET A 56 1.46 -1.68 12.31
CA MET A 56 0.38 -0.89 12.88
C MET A 56 0.74 -0.25 14.22
N GLY A 57 -0.12 0.64 14.69
CA GLY A 57 0.00 1.23 16.02
C GLY A 57 -0.27 0.24 17.16
N PRO A 58 0.23 0.52 18.37
CA PRO A 58 0.04 -0.38 19.51
C PRO A 58 -1.43 -0.55 19.92
N ASN A 59 -2.26 0.47 19.73
CA ASN A 59 -3.68 0.40 20.06
C ASN A 59 -4.43 -0.54 19.11
N GLU A 60 -4.22 -0.40 17.79
CA GLU A 60 -4.81 -1.28 16.80
C GLU A 60 -4.33 -2.73 16.99
N MET A 61 -3.06 -2.91 17.32
CA MET A 61 -2.49 -4.23 17.58
C MET A 61 -3.17 -4.90 18.79
N ALA A 62 -3.42 -4.15 19.86
CA ALA A 62 -4.12 -4.65 21.05
C ALA A 62 -5.57 -5.07 20.74
N VAL A 63 -6.31 -4.24 19.99
CA VAL A 63 -7.69 -4.53 19.58
C VAL A 63 -7.74 -5.77 18.69
N ILE A 64 -6.86 -5.84 17.68
CA ILE A 64 -6.82 -6.99 16.76
C ILE A 64 -6.46 -8.28 17.52
N GLY A 65 -5.51 -8.22 18.44
CA GLY A 65 -5.14 -9.38 19.25
C GLY A 65 -6.25 -9.88 20.19
N ALA A 66 -7.05 -8.95 20.73
CA ALA A 66 -8.13 -9.28 21.65
C ALA A 66 -9.43 -9.75 20.94
N GLU A 67 -9.81 -9.07 19.84
CA GLU A 67 -11.13 -9.21 19.24
C GLU A 67 -11.12 -9.98 17.91
N TYR A 68 -9.96 -10.07 17.24
CA TYR A 68 -9.85 -10.60 15.88
C TYR A 68 -8.72 -11.61 15.70
N SER A 69 -8.30 -12.28 16.78
CA SER A 69 -7.20 -13.27 16.76
C SER A 69 -7.41 -14.40 15.74
N ASP A 70 -8.66 -14.84 15.55
CA ASP A 70 -9.02 -15.89 14.60
C ASP A 70 -8.73 -15.48 13.13
N HIS A 71 -8.76 -14.19 12.84
CA HIS A 71 -8.45 -13.66 11.51
C HIS A 71 -6.94 -13.65 11.22
N LEU A 72 -6.11 -13.90 12.23
CA LEU A 72 -4.64 -13.99 12.16
C LEU A 72 -4.14 -15.44 12.13
N ALA A 73 -5.05 -16.42 11.99
CA ALA A 73 -4.69 -17.85 12.02
C ALA A 73 -3.72 -18.27 10.90
N ASP A 74 -3.64 -17.52 9.81
CA ASP A 74 -2.68 -17.80 8.74
C ASP A 74 -1.26 -17.42 9.21
N LYS A 75 -0.39 -18.42 9.29
CA LYS A 75 0.99 -18.29 9.80
C LYS A 75 1.87 -17.34 8.99
N ARG A 76 1.44 -16.95 7.79
CA ARG A 76 2.15 -15.95 6.96
C ARG A 76 1.96 -14.54 7.48
N ILE A 77 0.93 -14.27 8.29
CA ILE A 77 0.63 -12.94 8.83
C ILE A 77 1.46 -12.67 10.06
N GLN A 78 2.17 -11.55 10.05
CA GLN A 78 2.99 -11.06 11.16
C GLN A 78 2.59 -9.62 11.49
N LEU A 79 2.23 -9.37 12.75
CA LEU A 79 1.99 -8.02 13.25
C LEU A 79 3.29 -7.43 13.77
N VAL A 80 3.61 -6.21 13.36
CA VAL A 80 4.79 -5.46 13.82
C VAL A 80 4.42 -4.03 14.18
N GLY A 81 5.20 -3.41 15.06
CA GLY A 81 5.02 -2.00 15.38
C GLY A 81 5.36 -1.11 14.20
N GLY A 82 4.52 -0.10 13.93
CA GLY A 82 4.80 0.95 12.96
C GLY A 82 5.66 2.07 13.53
N GLY A 83 6.23 2.90 12.67
CA GLY A 83 7.00 4.09 13.00
C GLY A 83 6.13 5.36 13.01
N ASP A 84 6.76 6.50 13.30
CA ASP A 84 6.09 7.80 13.37
C ASP A 84 5.58 8.29 12.01
N ARG A 85 6.34 8.05 10.96
CA ARG A 85 5.99 8.36 9.56
C ARG A 85 5.70 7.09 8.79
N ARG A 86 4.98 7.21 7.65
CA ARG A 86 4.71 6.06 6.77
C ARG A 86 6.00 5.42 6.26
N CYS A 87 6.98 6.22 5.88
CA CYS A 87 8.29 5.72 5.41
C CYS A 87 9.03 4.94 6.52
N ASP A 88 9.03 5.44 7.76
CA ASP A 88 9.65 4.72 8.89
C ASP A 88 8.95 3.38 9.14
N THR A 89 7.62 3.35 9.02
CA THR A 89 6.81 2.14 9.13
C THR A 89 7.19 1.11 8.07
N VAL A 90 7.31 1.54 6.80
CA VAL A 90 7.67 0.64 5.69
C VAL A 90 9.12 0.18 5.82
N ALA A 91 10.07 1.07 6.11
CA ALA A 91 11.46 0.71 6.30
C ALA A 91 11.65 -0.31 7.44
N GLY A 92 10.98 -0.09 8.58
CA GLY A 92 10.96 -1.03 9.71
C GLY A 92 10.36 -2.39 9.36
N ALA A 93 9.33 -2.43 8.52
CA ALA A 93 8.73 -3.66 8.02
C ALA A 93 9.64 -4.39 7.02
N VAL A 94 10.31 -3.67 6.11
CA VAL A 94 11.29 -4.25 5.17
C VAL A 94 12.43 -4.97 5.90
N ALA A 95 12.87 -4.42 7.04
CA ALA A 95 13.89 -5.07 7.88
C ALA A 95 13.43 -6.41 8.49
N ARG A 96 12.12 -6.71 8.51
CA ARG A 96 11.51 -7.96 9.00
C ARG A 96 11.18 -8.96 7.88
N VAL A 97 11.43 -8.59 6.63
CA VAL A 97 11.21 -9.49 5.48
C VAL A 97 12.20 -10.65 5.54
N ALA A 98 11.67 -11.87 5.48
CA ALA A 98 12.44 -13.10 5.56
C ALA A 98 13.48 -13.22 4.42
N GLY A 99 14.49 -14.05 4.65
CA GLY A 99 15.42 -14.45 3.59
C GLY A 99 14.73 -15.27 2.51
N GLY A 100 15.22 -15.22 1.28
CA GLY A 100 14.67 -15.99 0.15
C GLY A 100 13.40 -15.37 -0.47
N ILE A 101 13.01 -14.17 -0.07
CA ILE A 101 11.95 -13.39 -0.72
C ILE A 101 12.54 -12.65 -1.92
N ASP A 102 11.92 -12.81 -3.09
CA ASP A 102 12.33 -12.18 -4.34
C ASP A 102 11.75 -10.78 -4.51
N LEU A 103 10.46 -10.61 -4.16
CA LEU A 103 9.72 -9.36 -4.30
C LEU A 103 9.13 -8.88 -2.97
N ILE A 104 9.16 -7.57 -2.75
CA ILE A 104 8.46 -6.89 -1.66
C ILE A 104 7.35 -6.03 -2.28
N ALA A 105 6.11 -6.30 -1.90
CA ALA A 105 4.95 -5.53 -2.30
C ALA A 105 4.46 -4.67 -1.14
N VAL A 106 4.44 -3.35 -1.29
CA VAL A 106 3.84 -2.44 -0.31
C VAL A 106 2.44 -2.09 -0.75
N HIS A 107 1.45 -2.36 0.11
CA HIS A 107 0.06 -2.09 -0.21
C HIS A 107 -0.68 -1.39 0.94
N ASP A 108 -1.38 -0.31 0.62
CA ASP A 108 -2.14 0.48 1.61
C ASP A 108 -3.26 -0.37 2.26
N ALA A 109 -3.30 -0.42 3.59
CA ALA A 109 -4.35 -1.08 4.38
C ALA A 109 -5.77 -0.62 4.01
N ALA A 110 -5.89 0.58 3.46
CA ALA A 110 -7.15 1.22 3.10
C ALA A 110 -7.51 1.11 1.60
N ARG A 111 -6.98 0.12 0.88
CA ARG A 111 -7.37 -0.20 -0.51
C ARG A 111 -7.90 -1.64 -0.60
N PRO A 112 -9.03 -1.94 0.04
CA PRO A 112 -9.57 -3.29 0.12
C PRO A 112 -10.10 -3.83 -1.23
N LEU A 113 -10.32 -2.93 -2.20
CA LEU A 113 -10.92 -3.27 -3.51
C LEU A 113 -9.88 -3.56 -4.60
N VAL A 114 -8.60 -3.72 -4.24
CA VAL A 114 -7.60 -4.16 -5.22
C VAL A 114 -8.01 -5.52 -5.78
N ASP A 115 -8.00 -5.66 -7.10
CA ASP A 115 -8.29 -6.93 -7.78
C ASP A 115 -7.02 -7.72 -8.07
N GLY A 116 -7.20 -9.04 -8.30
CA GLY A 116 -6.10 -9.94 -8.56
C GLY A 116 -5.30 -9.59 -9.82
N GLU A 117 -5.96 -9.01 -10.84
CA GLU A 117 -5.29 -8.62 -12.07
C GLU A 117 -4.33 -7.43 -11.87
N VAL A 118 -4.70 -6.46 -11.02
CA VAL A 118 -3.79 -5.35 -10.66
C VAL A 118 -2.60 -5.87 -9.87
N ILE A 119 -2.83 -6.80 -8.93
CA ILE A 119 -1.76 -7.41 -8.14
C ILE A 119 -0.79 -8.18 -9.06
N GLU A 120 -1.33 -9.02 -9.95
CA GLU A 120 -0.54 -9.82 -10.88
C GLU A 120 0.30 -8.94 -11.81
N ARG A 121 -0.30 -7.89 -12.41
CA ARG A 121 0.46 -6.94 -13.25
C ARG A 121 1.60 -6.27 -12.49
N ALA A 122 1.38 -5.91 -11.23
CA ALA A 122 2.41 -5.27 -10.41
C ALA A 122 3.56 -6.25 -10.09
N PHE A 123 3.24 -7.52 -9.79
CA PHE A 123 4.25 -8.55 -9.56
C PHE A 123 5.07 -8.81 -10.83
N GLN A 124 4.41 -9.03 -11.97
CA GLN A 124 5.08 -9.27 -13.24
C GLN A 124 5.95 -8.09 -13.68
N GLY A 125 5.42 -6.85 -13.53
CA GLY A 125 6.21 -5.65 -13.82
C GLY A 125 7.47 -5.53 -12.96
N ALA A 126 7.41 -5.92 -11.68
CA ALA A 126 8.58 -5.92 -10.81
C ALA A 126 9.57 -7.04 -11.16
N VAL A 127 9.09 -8.21 -11.58
CA VAL A 127 9.96 -9.29 -12.10
C VAL A 127 10.72 -8.82 -13.33
N GLU A 128 10.05 -8.10 -14.23
CA GLU A 128 10.63 -7.67 -15.51
C GLU A 128 11.58 -6.47 -15.35
N HIS A 129 11.23 -5.53 -14.44
CA HIS A 129 11.90 -4.23 -14.40
C HIS A 129 12.54 -3.90 -13.04
N GLY A 130 12.44 -4.76 -12.04
CA GLY A 130 12.95 -4.53 -10.68
C GLY A 130 12.04 -3.65 -9.81
N ALA A 131 11.24 -2.75 -10.40
CA ALA A 131 10.31 -1.88 -9.68
C ALA A 131 9.08 -1.57 -10.53
N ALA A 132 7.86 -1.82 -9.98
CA ALA A 132 6.60 -1.56 -10.67
C ALA A 132 5.52 -1.04 -9.73
N LEU A 133 4.76 -0.04 -10.19
CA LEU A 133 3.72 0.64 -9.44
C LEU A 133 2.38 0.54 -10.15
N ALA A 134 1.34 0.16 -9.44
CA ALA A 134 -0.02 0.31 -9.95
C ALA A 134 -0.38 1.80 -10.03
N ALA A 135 -0.89 2.23 -11.19
CA ALA A 135 -1.25 3.62 -11.42
C ALA A 135 -2.41 3.73 -12.43
N ILE A 136 -3.17 4.82 -12.35
CA ILE A 136 -4.18 5.18 -13.35
C ILE A 136 -3.86 6.55 -13.95
N PRO A 137 -4.10 6.77 -15.25
CA PRO A 137 -3.96 8.09 -15.86
C PRO A 137 -4.85 9.12 -15.15
N VAL A 138 -4.41 10.37 -15.11
CA VAL A 138 -5.25 11.47 -14.63
C VAL A 138 -6.31 11.78 -15.68
N TYR A 139 -7.57 11.64 -15.30
CA TYR A 139 -8.71 11.89 -16.19
C TYR A 139 -9.30 13.29 -16.05
N ASP A 140 -9.25 13.86 -14.85
CA ASP A 140 -9.82 15.17 -14.58
C ASP A 140 -8.87 16.29 -14.99
N THR A 141 -9.41 17.51 -15.19
CA THR A 141 -8.60 18.69 -15.42
C THR A 141 -7.90 19.11 -14.13
N ILE A 142 -6.59 19.19 -14.14
CA ILE A 142 -5.78 19.59 -13.00
C ILE A 142 -5.54 21.10 -13.03
N LYS A 143 -5.86 21.78 -11.94
CA LYS A 143 -5.59 23.19 -11.72
C LYS A 143 -4.56 23.36 -10.60
N ARG A 144 -3.60 24.28 -10.81
CA ARG A 144 -2.78 24.79 -9.73
C ARG A 144 -3.46 26.04 -9.17
N ALA A 145 -3.62 26.11 -7.86
CA ALA A 145 -4.17 27.25 -7.16
C ALA A 145 -3.14 27.83 -6.18
N ASP A 146 -3.30 29.10 -5.82
CA ASP A 146 -2.56 29.74 -4.75
C ASP A 146 -3.17 29.45 -3.37
N LYS A 147 -2.61 30.03 -2.30
CA LYS A 147 -3.09 29.88 -0.92
C LYS A 147 -4.49 30.43 -0.69
N ASP A 148 -4.99 31.33 -1.57
CA ASP A 148 -6.31 31.96 -1.51
C ASP A 148 -7.33 31.22 -2.41
N ASN A 149 -7.00 30.01 -2.89
CA ASN A 149 -7.79 29.17 -3.81
C ASN A 149 -8.05 29.81 -5.19
N ARG A 150 -7.22 30.76 -5.63
CA ARG A 150 -7.30 31.33 -6.99
C ARG A 150 -6.55 30.45 -7.96
N VAL A 151 -7.16 30.15 -9.09
CA VAL A 151 -6.54 29.34 -10.16
C VAL A 151 -5.36 30.10 -10.77
N MET A 152 -4.17 29.54 -10.65
CA MET A 152 -2.94 30.09 -11.22
C MET A 152 -2.63 29.52 -12.60
N ALA A 153 -2.90 28.24 -12.82
CA ALA A 153 -2.63 27.58 -14.10
C ALA A 153 -3.46 26.31 -14.28
N THR A 154 -3.64 25.91 -15.53
CA THR A 154 -4.07 24.57 -15.91
C THR A 154 -2.82 23.72 -16.15
N VAL A 155 -2.69 22.62 -15.42
CA VAL A 155 -1.60 21.66 -15.61
C VAL A 155 -2.01 20.66 -16.69
N SER A 156 -1.15 20.45 -17.70
CA SER A 156 -1.38 19.39 -18.67
C SER A 156 -1.45 18.04 -17.95
N ARG A 157 -2.52 17.28 -18.19
CA ARG A 157 -2.66 15.92 -17.65
C ARG A 157 -1.97 14.85 -18.50
N LYS A 158 -1.41 15.24 -19.65
CA LYS A 158 -0.63 14.32 -20.48
C LYS A 158 0.54 13.78 -19.65
N ASP A 159 0.68 12.46 -19.66
CA ASP A 159 1.73 11.74 -18.96
C ASP A 159 1.69 11.88 -17.40
N LEU A 160 0.56 12.36 -16.84
CA LEU A 160 0.32 12.37 -15.41
C LEU A 160 -0.51 11.16 -14.97
N TYR A 161 -0.10 10.55 -13.85
CA TYR A 161 -0.75 9.39 -13.27
C TYR A 161 -1.04 9.59 -11.79
N CYS A 162 -2.15 9.03 -11.33
CA CYS A 162 -2.45 8.88 -9.91
C CYS A 162 -1.88 7.54 -9.42
N MET A 163 -0.92 7.60 -8.51
CA MET A 163 -0.28 6.41 -7.96
C MET A 163 -1.24 5.65 -7.06
N GLN A 164 -1.22 4.35 -7.22
CA GLN A 164 -1.94 3.41 -6.35
C GLN A 164 -0.93 2.48 -5.68
N THR A 165 -1.44 1.49 -4.98
CA THR A 165 -0.70 0.32 -4.51
C THR A 165 -1.45 -0.94 -4.98
N PRO A 166 -0.76 -2.10 -5.17
CA PRO A 166 0.60 -2.38 -4.68
C PRO A 166 1.68 -1.62 -5.44
N GLN A 167 2.75 -1.24 -4.71
CA GLN A 167 4.03 -0.83 -5.24
C GLN A 167 4.99 -1.99 -4.97
N VAL A 168 5.59 -2.54 -6.01
CA VAL A 168 6.33 -3.80 -5.93
C VAL A 168 7.76 -3.61 -6.39
N PHE A 169 8.67 -4.17 -5.63
CA PHE A 169 10.10 -4.00 -5.83
C PHE A 169 10.83 -5.33 -5.70
N GLU A 170 11.91 -5.50 -6.44
CA GLU A 170 12.90 -6.54 -6.16
C GLU A 170 13.45 -6.31 -4.75
N ALA A 171 13.54 -7.40 -3.96
CA ALA A 171 13.76 -7.29 -2.53
C ALA A 171 15.12 -6.66 -2.16
N ASN A 172 16.18 -7.01 -2.88
CA ASN A 172 17.51 -6.45 -2.59
C ASN A 172 17.63 -5.02 -3.08
N LEU A 173 16.97 -4.68 -4.20
CA LEU A 173 16.90 -3.32 -4.70
C LEU A 173 16.26 -2.38 -3.65
N LEU A 174 15.09 -2.76 -3.10
CA LEU A 174 14.42 -1.95 -2.08
C LEU A 174 15.24 -1.85 -0.79
N ARG A 175 15.84 -2.96 -0.33
CA ARG A 175 16.73 -2.94 0.84
C ARG A 175 17.93 -2.01 0.64
N THR A 176 18.55 -2.06 -0.54
CA THR A 176 19.69 -1.18 -0.89
C THR A 176 19.27 0.28 -0.90
N ALA A 177 18.13 0.59 -1.51
CA ALA A 177 17.60 1.95 -1.58
C ALA A 177 17.28 2.52 -0.18
N ILE A 178 16.65 1.72 0.69
CA ILE A 178 16.38 2.11 2.07
C ILE A 178 17.67 2.30 2.88
N ALA A 179 18.68 1.46 2.67
CA ALA A 179 19.96 1.58 3.38
C ALA A 179 20.74 2.87 2.99
N GLN A 180 20.49 3.43 1.82
CA GLN A 180 21.06 4.69 1.36
C GLN A 180 20.19 5.91 1.67
N TRP A 181 19.02 5.69 2.29
CA TRP A 181 18.09 6.77 2.57
C TRP A 181 18.61 7.70 3.67
N ASP A 182 18.56 8.99 3.42
CA ASP A 182 19.03 10.06 4.30
C ASP A 182 18.05 10.43 5.43
N GLY A 183 16.90 9.73 5.53
CA GLY A 183 15.85 10.03 6.49
C GLY A 183 14.88 11.12 6.06
N SER A 184 14.97 11.67 4.85
CA SER A 184 14.05 12.66 4.30
C SER A 184 12.60 12.13 4.24
N THR A 185 11.63 13.03 4.21
CA THR A 185 10.23 12.63 4.05
C THR A 185 9.96 12.28 2.59
N ILE A 186 9.45 11.06 2.37
CA ILE A 186 8.98 10.59 1.07
C ILE A 186 7.46 10.41 1.08
N THR A 187 6.82 10.56 -0.05
CA THR A 187 5.36 10.48 -0.20
C THR A 187 4.86 9.12 -0.66
N ASP A 188 5.70 8.38 -1.37
CA ASP A 188 5.47 6.98 -1.74
C ASP A 188 6.78 6.17 -1.73
N ASP A 189 6.66 4.85 -1.87
CA ASP A 189 7.80 3.95 -1.68
C ASP A 189 8.74 3.93 -2.90
N ALA A 190 8.27 4.38 -4.07
CA ALA A 190 9.08 4.48 -5.27
C ALA A 190 10.18 5.52 -5.15
N GLN A 191 10.00 6.56 -4.33
CA GLN A 191 11.00 7.62 -4.16
C GLN A 191 12.33 7.09 -3.63
N TRP A 192 12.36 5.97 -2.88
CA TRP A 192 13.63 5.32 -2.52
C TRP A 192 14.37 4.80 -3.75
N ILE A 193 13.62 4.19 -4.68
CA ILE A 193 14.18 3.61 -5.91
C ILE A 193 14.64 4.70 -6.87
N GLU A 194 13.84 5.77 -6.99
CA GLU A 194 14.18 6.96 -7.79
C GLU A 194 15.44 7.65 -7.26
N ALA A 195 15.59 7.75 -5.93
CA ALA A 195 16.74 8.38 -5.29
C ALA A 195 18.09 7.69 -5.60
N ILE A 196 18.07 6.39 -5.85
CA ILE A 196 19.27 5.64 -6.27
C ILE A 196 19.42 5.56 -7.81
N GLY A 197 18.57 6.29 -8.56
CA GLY A 197 18.65 6.38 -10.01
C GLY A 197 18.14 5.15 -10.78
N HIS A 198 17.42 4.22 -10.12
CA HIS A 198 16.86 3.07 -10.79
C HIS A 198 15.49 3.43 -11.41
N PRO A 199 15.20 3.01 -12.66
CA PRO A 199 13.91 3.28 -13.28
C PRO A 199 12.76 2.56 -12.57
N VAL A 200 11.61 3.26 -12.48
CA VAL A 200 10.38 2.72 -11.91
C VAL A 200 9.32 2.64 -13.00
N HIS A 201 8.70 1.50 -13.17
CA HIS A 201 7.73 1.25 -14.24
C HIS A 201 6.29 1.33 -13.72
N LEU A 202 5.39 1.91 -14.53
CA LEU A 202 3.98 1.95 -14.21
C LEU A 202 3.26 0.76 -14.85
N VAL A 203 2.38 0.14 -14.06
CA VAL A 203 1.42 -0.85 -14.56
C VAL A 203 0.00 -0.32 -14.39
N LEU A 204 -0.91 -0.75 -15.27
CA LEU A 204 -2.28 -0.28 -15.24
C LEU A 204 -2.98 -0.75 -13.94
N GLY A 205 -3.38 0.22 -13.13
CA GLY A 205 -4.22 0.03 -11.95
C GLY A 205 -5.71 -0.06 -12.29
N SER A 206 -6.56 0.20 -11.30
CA SER A 206 -8.01 0.17 -11.45
C SER A 206 -8.65 1.35 -10.73
N ARG A 207 -9.70 1.96 -11.31
CA ARG A 207 -10.50 2.99 -10.62
C ARG A 207 -11.19 2.42 -9.37
N ARG A 208 -11.48 1.13 -9.34
CA ARG A 208 -12.02 0.45 -8.16
C ARG A 208 -11.01 0.35 -7.01
N ASN A 209 -9.71 0.40 -7.31
CA ASN A 209 -8.64 0.36 -6.33
C ASN A 209 -8.37 1.74 -5.69
N PHE A 210 -9.43 2.49 -5.35
CA PHE A 210 -9.29 3.77 -4.67
C PHE A 210 -8.96 3.56 -3.19
N LYS A 211 -8.35 4.57 -2.59
CA LYS A 211 -8.00 4.57 -1.16
C LYS A 211 -9.19 5.09 -0.35
N VAL A 212 -9.75 4.28 0.51
CA VAL A 212 -10.77 4.71 1.48
C VAL A 212 -10.13 5.71 2.43
N THR A 213 -10.56 6.98 2.34
CA THR A 213 -10.02 8.09 3.15
C THR A 213 -11.08 8.81 3.96
N THR A 214 -12.32 8.73 3.53
CA THR A 214 -13.50 9.33 4.17
C THR A 214 -14.58 8.29 4.43
N THR A 215 -15.64 8.67 5.13
CA THR A 215 -16.82 7.82 5.34
C THR A 215 -17.61 7.60 4.06
N GLU A 216 -17.60 8.59 3.14
CA GLU A 216 -18.19 8.47 1.81
C GLU A 216 -17.46 7.42 0.95
N ASP A 217 -16.11 7.40 1.04
CA ASP A 217 -15.33 6.37 0.37
C ASP A 217 -15.66 4.97 0.91
N LEU A 218 -15.89 4.85 2.23
CA LEU A 218 -16.28 3.59 2.84
C LEU A 218 -17.66 3.12 2.33
N ALA A 219 -18.63 4.03 2.31
CA ALA A 219 -19.95 3.72 1.78
C ALA A 219 -19.93 3.34 0.29
N LEU A 220 -19.04 3.95 -0.50
CA LEU A 220 -18.81 3.55 -1.88
C LEU A 220 -18.15 2.16 -1.95
N ALA A 221 -17.14 1.90 -1.12
CA ALA A 221 -16.47 0.60 -1.08
C ALA A 221 -17.44 -0.53 -0.73
N GLU A 222 -18.39 -0.28 0.21
CA GLU A 222 -19.44 -1.23 0.60
C GLU A 222 -20.34 -1.62 -0.59
N ARG A 223 -20.68 -0.66 -1.46
CA ARG A 223 -21.49 -0.91 -2.66
C ARG A 223 -20.76 -1.64 -3.78
N LEU A 224 -19.43 -1.58 -3.78
CA LEU A 224 -18.58 -2.17 -4.82
C LEU A 224 -17.96 -3.51 -4.40
N TRP A 225 -18.13 -3.87 -3.13
CA TRP A 225 -17.64 -5.13 -2.59
C TRP A 225 -18.45 -6.31 -3.13
#